data_e05c835b82d847357094c5bd2298591f
#
_entry.id   e05c835b82d847357094c5bd2298591f
#
_cell.length_a   1.000
_cell.length_b   1.000
_cell.length_c   1.000
_cell.angle_alpha   90.00
_cell.angle_beta   90.00
_cell.angle_gamma   90.00
#
_symmetry.space_group_name_H-M   'P 1'
#
loop_
_entity.id
_entity.type
_entity.pdbx_description
1 polymer ?
#
loop_
_entity_poly.entity_id
_entity_poly.type
_entity_poly.pdbx_seq_one_letter_code
_entity_poly.pdbx_strand_id
1 'polypeptide(L)'
;MRRFVLVAVRRAFLAVVVIGSLLTIFIAATPQGKAGFRAALFVPQVLEVPFKPQPWLASDPVRHEVTYPQEIGTGVADVYRIPDGEPRAAVLLFLGANAAGRDDEDVVNLGNALARGGFAVMFHWSPTMALQHNIDSVEIDNLVRAFQFLEQQDWVDSKRVGIGGFCVGASFSLVAAADPRISDRVRFVNAFGPYFDAEDLLLQVVTRSRLYQGVRTPWQPDSLTLEVFANELIETVEDMADIDLLTKKYLTGELRDGRPATSAGQTVDRLLEGVSLGEAAGLYATLPEEFREAMDQISPSRYVDDIKAELLVLHARDDELVPSAESRRLSEAMADRGDVRYTELL
;
A
#
# COMPACT_ATOMS: atom_id res chain seq x y z
N MET A 1 28.78 9.46 54.56
CA MET A 1 27.75 9.71 53.57
C MET A 1 28.29 10.21 52.20
N ARG A 2 29.06 11.33 52.14
CA ARG A 2 29.60 11.89 50.87
C ARG A 2 30.48 10.94 50.05
N ARG A 3 31.32 10.10 50.63
CA ARG A 3 32.18 9.14 49.91
C ARG A 3 31.36 8.00 49.25
N PHE A 4 30.30 7.52 49.88
CA PHE A 4 29.41 6.48 49.30
C PHE A 4 28.65 7.01 48.11
N VAL A 5 28.14 8.24 48.18
CA VAL A 5 27.43 8.89 47.05
C VAL A 5 28.38 9.09 45.86
N LEU A 6 29.61 9.55 46.07
CA LEU A 6 30.61 9.73 45.01
C LEU A 6 30.99 8.42 44.31
N VAL A 7 31.11 7.32 45.06
CA VAL A 7 31.42 5.99 44.50
C VAL A 7 30.23 5.46 43.70
N ALA A 8 29.01 5.65 44.18
CA ALA A 8 27.78 5.25 43.45
C ALA A 8 27.60 6.04 42.14
N VAL A 9 27.79 7.36 42.16
CA VAL A 9 27.75 8.22 40.96
C VAL A 9 28.82 7.82 39.97
N ARG A 10 30.07 7.56 40.38
CA ARG A 10 31.14 7.12 39.50
C ARG A 10 30.84 5.75 38.87
N ARG A 11 30.28 4.81 39.63
CA ARG A 11 29.86 3.48 39.08
C ARG A 11 28.73 3.63 38.09
N ALA A 12 27.72 4.45 38.39
CA ALA A 12 26.62 4.72 37.45
C ALA A 12 27.12 5.38 36.16
N PHE A 13 28.04 6.37 36.27
CA PHE A 13 28.65 6.98 35.09
C PHE A 13 29.45 5.99 34.25
N LEU A 14 30.29 5.16 34.89
CA LEU A 14 31.06 4.11 34.21
C LEU A 14 30.11 3.10 33.52
N ALA A 15 29.01 2.68 34.15
CA ALA A 15 28.03 1.81 33.55
C ALA A 15 27.39 2.46 32.32
N VAL A 16 27.01 3.73 32.37
CA VAL A 16 26.44 4.47 31.22
C VAL A 16 27.46 4.55 30.07
N VAL A 17 28.72 4.84 30.37
CA VAL A 17 29.79 4.89 29.35
C VAL A 17 30.01 3.52 28.71
N VAL A 18 30.06 2.44 29.49
CA VAL A 18 30.25 1.08 28.97
C VAL A 18 29.05 0.68 28.13
N ILE A 19 27.83 0.88 28.61
CA ILE A 19 26.59 0.56 27.84
C ILE A 19 26.54 1.39 26.56
N GLY A 20 26.82 2.69 26.62
CA GLY A 20 26.88 3.56 25.44
C GLY A 20 27.92 3.10 24.42
N SER A 21 29.11 2.70 24.86
CA SER A 21 30.15 2.18 24.00
C SER A 21 29.77 0.87 23.35
N LEU A 22 29.16 -0.07 24.11
CA LEU A 22 28.68 -1.35 23.58
C LEU A 22 27.57 -1.14 22.56
N LEU A 23 26.64 -0.23 22.82
CA LEU A 23 25.56 0.12 21.89
C LEU A 23 26.13 0.74 20.61
N THR A 24 27.08 1.65 20.72
CA THR A 24 27.76 2.25 19.55
C THR A 24 28.48 1.19 18.72
N ILE A 25 29.19 0.27 19.37
CA ILE A 25 29.87 -0.84 18.68
C ILE A 25 28.82 -1.75 18.00
N PHE A 26 27.73 -2.08 18.68
CA PHE A 26 26.65 -2.88 18.09
C PHE A 26 26.05 -2.22 16.86
N ILE A 27 25.72 -0.91 16.95
CA ILE A 27 25.18 -0.13 15.83
C ILE A 27 26.20 -0.08 14.67
N ALA A 28 27.47 0.15 14.94
CA ALA A 28 28.46 0.30 13.89
C ALA A 28 28.88 -1.03 13.23
N ALA A 29 28.97 -2.10 14.02
CA ALA A 29 29.60 -3.36 13.61
C ALA A 29 28.59 -4.42 13.11
N THR A 30 27.29 -4.32 13.43
CA THR A 30 26.32 -5.34 13.05
C THR A 30 25.27 -4.82 12.06
N PRO A 31 24.80 -5.68 11.09
CA PRO A 31 23.70 -5.32 10.22
C PRO A 31 22.40 -4.99 10.99
N GLN A 32 22.11 -5.74 12.03
CA GLN A 32 20.93 -5.55 12.89
C GLN A 32 20.99 -4.22 13.65
N GLY A 33 22.15 -3.86 14.17
CA GLY A 33 22.38 -2.58 14.85
C GLY A 33 22.18 -1.40 13.89
N LYS A 34 22.74 -1.49 12.69
CA LYS A 34 22.57 -0.47 11.64
C LYS A 34 21.10 -0.33 11.23
N ALA A 35 20.40 -1.46 11.01
CA ALA A 35 19.00 -1.44 10.65
C ALA A 35 18.12 -0.86 11.77
N GLY A 36 18.31 -1.30 13.01
CA GLY A 36 17.60 -0.77 14.17
C GLY A 36 17.83 0.73 14.40
N PHE A 37 19.06 1.21 14.22
CA PHE A 37 19.36 2.63 14.31
C PHE A 37 18.66 3.45 13.22
N ARG A 38 18.71 2.98 11.96
CA ARG A 38 18.00 3.63 10.86
C ARG A 38 16.49 3.66 11.09
N ALA A 39 15.89 2.55 11.56
CA ALA A 39 14.50 2.49 11.92
C ALA A 39 14.14 3.47 13.06
N ALA A 40 14.97 3.57 14.10
CA ALA A 40 14.79 4.51 15.21
C ALA A 40 14.82 5.98 14.76
N LEU A 41 15.56 6.29 13.69
CA LEU A 41 15.57 7.61 13.08
C LEU A 41 14.39 7.84 12.13
N PHE A 42 13.95 6.78 11.42
CA PHE A 42 12.88 6.84 10.43
C PHE A 42 11.51 7.02 11.09
N VAL A 43 11.20 6.24 12.12
CA VAL A 43 9.87 6.24 12.75
C VAL A 43 9.43 7.64 13.22
N PRO A 44 10.25 8.42 13.97
CA PRO A 44 9.87 9.79 14.32
C PRO A 44 9.71 10.73 13.12
N GLN A 45 10.36 10.43 12.00
CA GLN A 45 10.27 11.26 10.80
C GLN A 45 8.90 11.17 10.12
N VAL A 46 8.27 9.97 10.13
CA VAL A 46 6.96 9.71 9.51
C VAL A 46 5.79 9.87 10.48
N LEU A 47 6.04 9.93 11.78
CA LEU A 47 5.01 10.20 12.77
C LEU A 47 4.85 11.70 13.03
N GLU A 48 3.67 12.12 13.47
CA GLU A 48 3.38 13.48 13.91
C GLU A 48 3.99 13.79 15.29
N VAL A 49 5.32 13.73 15.38
CA VAL A 49 6.06 14.07 16.59
C VAL A 49 6.97 15.28 16.34
N PRO A 50 7.18 16.14 17.36
CA PRO A 50 7.98 17.37 17.19
C PRO A 50 9.48 17.13 17.00
N PHE A 51 9.98 15.95 17.40
CA PHE A 51 11.40 15.60 17.33
C PHE A 51 11.67 14.73 16.11
N LYS A 52 12.34 15.31 15.11
CA LYS A 52 12.69 14.66 13.84
C LYS A 52 14.20 14.64 13.63
N PRO A 53 14.93 13.63 14.16
CA PRO A 53 16.41 13.64 14.20
C PRO A 53 17.07 13.28 12.88
N GLN A 54 16.37 12.65 11.94
CA GLN A 54 16.95 12.11 10.71
C GLN A 54 17.67 13.16 9.85
N PRO A 55 17.16 14.40 9.64
CA PRO A 55 17.85 15.43 8.86
C PRO A 55 19.19 15.89 9.45
N TRP A 56 19.41 15.68 10.75
CA TRP A 56 20.67 16.07 11.40
C TRP A 56 21.78 15.03 11.25
N LEU A 57 21.41 13.79 10.89
CA LEU A 57 22.29 12.63 10.90
C LEU A 57 22.50 11.98 9.54
N ALA A 58 21.70 12.37 8.54
CA ALA A 58 21.76 11.85 7.19
C ALA A 58 21.88 12.99 6.17
N SER A 59 22.49 12.68 5.01
CA SER A 59 22.59 13.62 3.90
C SER A 59 21.21 13.95 3.33
N ASP A 60 21.09 15.13 2.71
CA ASP A 60 19.85 15.55 2.10
C ASP A 60 19.60 14.79 0.80
N PRO A 61 18.39 14.22 0.65
CA PRO A 61 17.98 13.57 -0.59
C PRO A 61 17.73 14.60 -1.69
N VAL A 62 17.80 14.14 -2.92
CA VAL A 62 17.26 14.86 -4.09
C VAL A 62 15.99 14.16 -4.56
N ARG A 63 15.00 14.93 -4.96
CA ARG A 63 13.82 14.47 -5.72
C ARG A 63 13.98 14.86 -7.17
N HIS A 64 13.71 13.96 -8.08
CA HIS A 64 13.65 14.24 -9.51
C HIS A 64 12.60 13.36 -10.20
N GLU A 65 11.94 13.91 -11.19
CA GLU A 65 11.01 13.18 -12.04
C GLU A 65 11.79 12.28 -13.01
N VAL A 66 11.26 11.08 -13.22
CA VAL A 66 11.72 10.16 -14.26
C VAL A 66 10.53 9.71 -15.10
N THR A 67 10.80 9.34 -16.33
CA THR A 67 9.83 8.71 -17.21
C THR A 67 10.33 7.35 -17.66
N TYR A 68 9.43 6.41 -17.89
CA TYR A 68 9.77 5.05 -18.31
C TYR A 68 8.70 4.52 -19.28
N PRO A 69 9.07 3.58 -20.20
CA PRO A 69 8.13 3.02 -21.16
C PRO A 69 7.03 2.23 -20.48
N GLN A 70 5.79 2.49 -20.83
CA GLN A 70 4.63 1.66 -20.56
C GLN A 70 4.17 0.93 -21.82
N GLU A 71 3.20 0.06 -21.73
CA GLU A 71 2.61 -0.58 -22.91
C GLU A 71 1.95 0.44 -23.83
N ILE A 72 1.22 1.36 -23.20
CA ILE A 72 0.60 2.49 -23.90
C ILE A 72 1.14 3.78 -23.29
N GLY A 73 2.00 4.49 -24.02
CA GLY A 73 2.51 5.78 -23.59
C GLY A 73 3.74 5.71 -22.70
N THR A 74 3.81 6.63 -21.75
CA THR A 74 4.98 6.86 -20.89
C THR A 74 4.53 7.00 -19.45
N GLY A 75 5.08 6.19 -18.57
CA GLY A 75 4.89 6.30 -17.13
C GLY A 75 5.71 7.44 -16.54
N VAL A 76 5.18 8.04 -15.48
CA VAL A 76 5.84 9.10 -14.72
C VAL A 76 6.05 8.64 -13.28
N ALA A 77 7.23 8.91 -12.74
CA ALA A 77 7.55 8.60 -11.37
C ALA A 77 8.43 9.69 -10.75
N ASP A 78 8.37 9.81 -9.40
CA ASP A 78 9.31 10.61 -8.63
C ASP A 78 10.32 9.72 -7.93
N VAL A 79 11.61 10.05 -8.10
CA VAL A 79 12.71 9.34 -7.47
C VAL A 79 13.30 10.19 -6.36
N TYR A 80 13.44 9.59 -5.16
CA TYR A 80 14.11 10.17 -4.01
C TYR A 80 15.37 9.35 -3.69
N ARG A 81 16.54 9.98 -3.66
CA ARG A 81 17.82 9.31 -3.38
C ARG A 81 18.86 10.27 -2.83
N ILE A 82 19.87 9.73 -2.17
CA ILE A 82 21.08 10.50 -1.82
C ILE A 82 21.98 10.57 -3.06
N PRO A 83 22.43 11.77 -3.49
CA PRO A 83 23.19 11.94 -4.71
C PRO A 83 24.71 11.76 -4.52
N ASP A 84 25.13 10.66 -3.86
CA ASP A 84 26.54 10.36 -3.56
C ASP A 84 27.19 9.36 -4.54
N GLY A 85 26.41 8.86 -5.52
CA GLY A 85 26.90 7.93 -6.52
C GLY A 85 26.95 6.46 -6.07
N GLU A 86 26.61 6.16 -4.82
CA GLU A 86 26.65 4.80 -4.30
C GLU A 86 25.36 4.03 -4.63
N PRO A 87 25.43 2.82 -5.22
CA PRO A 87 24.26 1.98 -5.44
C PRO A 87 23.58 1.57 -4.14
N ARG A 88 22.25 1.74 -4.07
CA ARG A 88 21.46 1.49 -2.85
C ARG A 88 20.38 0.45 -3.09
N ALA A 89 19.92 -0.18 -2.00
CA ALA A 89 18.67 -0.92 -2.04
C ALA A 89 17.56 0.03 -2.51
N ALA A 90 16.66 -0.47 -3.33
CA ALA A 90 15.58 0.35 -3.89
C ALA A 90 14.20 -0.19 -3.55
N VAL A 91 13.23 0.70 -3.53
CA VAL A 91 11.81 0.35 -3.40
C VAL A 91 10.97 1.15 -4.40
N LEU A 92 10.16 0.43 -5.17
CA LEU A 92 9.08 0.99 -5.96
C LEU A 92 7.85 1.08 -5.07
N LEU A 93 7.22 2.26 -4.97
CA LEU A 93 6.02 2.49 -4.16
C LEU A 93 4.85 2.92 -5.03
N PHE A 94 3.68 2.38 -4.72
CA PHE A 94 2.43 2.73 -5.36
C PHE A 94 1.36 3.07 -4.31
N LEU A 95 0.80 4.27 -4.40
CA LEU A 95 -0.20 4.75 -3.45
C LEU A 95 -1.63 4.29 -3.78
N GLY A 96 -1.86 3.76 -5.00
CA GLY A 96 -3.18 3.34 -5.45
C GLY A 96 -4.14 4.50 -5.68
N ALA A 97 -5.39 4.32 -5.29
CA ALA A 97 -6.47 5.32 -5.44
C ALA A 97 -6.41 6.35 -4.31
N ASN A 98 -5.26 6.97 -4.09
CA ASN A 98 -5.09 7.99 -3.06
C ASN A 98 -5.06 9.38 -3.70
N ALA A 99 -5.91 10.28 -3.22
CA ALA A 99 -5.97 11.68 -3.65
C ALA A 99 -4.73 12.50 -3.25
N ALA A 100 -3.83 11.98 -2.42
CA ALA A 100 -2.56 12.62 -2.13
C ALA A 100 -1.75 12.76 -3.42
N GLY A 101 -1.53 14.00 -3.82
CA GLY A 101 -0.76 14.31 -5.01
C GLY A 101 0.74 14.12 -4.83
N ARG A 102 1.47 14.26 -5.92
CA ARG A 102 2.94 14.14 -5.95
C ARG A 102 3.66 15.12 -5.01
N ASP A 103 3.02 16.27 -4.72
CA ASP A 103 3.58 17.34 -3.88
C ASP A 103 2.97 17.37 -2.48
N ASP A 104 2.18 16.36 -2.13
CA ASP A 104 1.67 16.18 -0.78
C ASP A 104 2.83 16.07 0.23
N GLU A 105 2.72 16.80 1.33
CA GLU A 105 3.80 16.92 2.31
C GLU A 105 4.17 15.57 2.94
N ASP A 106 3.21 14.68 3.15
CA ASP A 106 3.45 13.37 3.75
C ASP A 106 4.11 12.42 2.75
N VAL A 107 3.71 12.48 1.48
CA VAL A 107 4.35 11.71 0.40
C VAL A 107 5.80 12.15 0.20
N VAL A 108 6.05 13.46 0.15
CA VAL A 108 7.40 14.03 0.04
C VAL A 108 8.24 13.68 1.26
N ASN A 109 7.65 13.77 2.47
CA ASN A 109 8.31 13.41 3.71
C ASN A 109 8.67 11.91 3.75
N LEU A 110 7.76 11.03 3.34
CA LEU A 110 8.00 9.58 3.26
C LEU A 110 9.15 9.27 2.29
N GLY A 111 9.15 9.86 1.09
CA GLY A 111 10.22 9.69 0.11
C GLY A 111 11.58 10.13 0.65
N ASN A 112 11.65 11.32 1.26
CA ASN A 112 12.85 11.83 1.89
C ASN A 112 13.33 10.99 3.08
N ALA A 113 12.39 10.52 3.91
CA ALA A 113 12.70 9.71 5.09
C ALA A 113 13.29 8.35 4.70
N LEU A 114 12.72 7.68 3.70
CA LEU A 114 13.23 6.42 3.18
C LEU A 114 14.60 6.61 2.52
N ALA A 115 14.78 7.69 1.74
CA ALA A 115 16.07 7.99 1.13
C ALA A 115 17.17 8.25 2.18
N ARG A 116 16.89 9.02 3.24
CA ARG A 116 17.79 9.16 4.39
C ARG A 116 18.02 7.85 5.15
N GLY A 117 17.03 6.95 5.13
CA GLY A 117 17.12 5.58 5.63
C GLY A 117 18.06 4.69 4.83
N GLY A 118 18.50 5.12 3.65
CA GLY A 118 19.49 4.42 2.81
C GLY A 118 18.88 3.67 1.64
N PHE A 119 17.64 4.00 1.25
CA PHE A 119 16.99 3.47 0.04
C PHE A 119 17.11 4.49 -1.12
N ALA A 120 16.99 3.97 -2.33
CA ALA A 120 16.50 4.72 -3.47
C ALA A 120 14.99 4.43 -3.58
N VAL A 121 14.17 5.45 -3.65
CA VAL A 121 12.70 5.31 -3.63
C VAL A 121 12.12 5.84 -4.91
N MET A 122 11.26 5.08 -5.56
CA MET A 122 10.56 5.51 -6.76
C MET A 122 9.05 5.40 -6.49
N PHE A 123 8.33 6.52 -6.56
CA PHE A 123 6.88 6.54 -6.55
C PHE A 123 6.34 6.50 -7.96
N HIS A 124 5.62 5.43 -8.29
CA HIS A 124 4.83 5.35 -9.51
C HIS A 124 3.53 6.15 -9.36
N TRP A 125 3.15 6.89 -10.40
CA TRP A 125 1.95 7.70 -10.42
C TRP A 125 0.96 7.21 -11.47
N SER A 126 -0.28 6.97 -11.03
CA SER A 126 -1.42 6.72 -11.89
C SER A 126 -2.41 7.87 -11.79
N PRO A 127 -2.49 8.74 -12.81
CA PRO A 127 -3.48 9.82 -12.80
C PRO A 127 -4.93 9.30 -12.71
N THR A 128 -5.23 8.20 -13.38
CA THR A 128 -6.57 7.58 -13.36
C THR A 128 -6.97 7.19 -11.95
N MET A 129 -6.11 6.47 -11.23
CA MET A 129 -6.42 6.03 -9.88
C MET A 129 -6.39 7.17 -8.86
N ALA A 130 -5.41 8.08 -8.97
CA ALA A 130 -5.24 9.15 -7.99
C ALA A 130 -6.26 10.31 -8.14
N LEU A 131 -6.70 10.62 -9.36
CA LEU A 131 -7.57 11.78 -9.62
C LEU A 131 -9.03 11.41 -9.91
N GLN A 132 -9.26 10.22 -10.47
CA GLN A 132 -10.59 9.78 -10.86
C GLN A 132 -11.14 8.71 -9.91
N HIS A 133 -10.31 8.19 -9.01
CA HIS A 133 -10.63 7.10 -8.08
C HIS A 133 -11.17 5.84 -8.79
N ASN A 134 -10.73 5.61 -10.03
CA ASN A 134 -11.02 4.41 -10.82
C ASN A 134 -9.90 3.40 -10.67
N ILE A 135 -10.26 2.13 -10.52
CA ILE A 135 -9.31 1.02 -10.46
C ILE A 135 -8.92 0.63 -11.89
N ASP A 136 -7.66 0.82 -12.26
CA ASP A 136 -7.16 0.49 -13.57
C ASP A 136 -6.20 -0.70 -13.50
N SER A 137 -6.64 -1.87 -13.95
CA SER A 137 -5.84 -3.11 -13.92
C SER A 137 -4.54 -3.02 -14.74
N VAL A 138 -4.46 -2.12 -15.72
CA VAL A 138 -3.25 -1.83 -16.51
C VAL A 138 -2.10 -1.39 -15.62
N GLU A 139 -2.38 -0.80 -14.45
CA GLU A 139 -1.35 -0.35 -13.52
C GLU A 139 -0.52 -1.51 -12.93
N ILE A 140 -1.01 -2.74 -12.98
CA ILE A 140 -0.21 -3.92 -12.60
C ILE A 140 0.94 -4.12 -13.59
N ASP A 141 0.68 -4.05 -14.91
CA ASP A 141 1.74 -4.11 -15.93
C ASP A 141 2.66 -2.89 -15.84
N ASN A 142 2.11 -1.71 -15.60
CA ASN A 142 2.89 -0.50 -15.41
C ASN A 142 3.85 -0.60 -14.22
N LEU A 143 3.45 -1.23 -13.10
CA LEU A 143 4.31 -1.50 -11.95
C LEU A 143 5.44 -2.49 -12.31
N VAL A 144 5.15 -3.52 -13.08
CA VAL A 144 6.18 -4.45 -13.57
C VAL A 144 7.22 -3.71 -14.41
N ARG A 145 6.79 -2.84 -15.33
CA ARG A 145 7.70 -2.02 -16.15
C ARG A 145 8.47 -0.98 -15.33
N ALA A 146 7.82 -0.36 -14.38
CA ALA A 146 8.45 0.57 -13.42
C ALA A 146 9.54 -0.14 -12.60
N PHE A 147 9.29 -1.36 -12.13
CA PHE A 147 10.27 -2.17 -11.43
C PHE A 147 11.47 -2.50 -12.34
N GLN A 148 11.24 -2.93 -13.58
CA GLN A 148 12.28 -3.21 -14.55
C GLN A 148 13.11 -1.98 -14.89
N PHE A 149 12.49 -0.80 -14.98
CA PHE A 149 13.19 0.47 -15.14
C PHE A 149 14.05 0.79 -13.91
N LEU A 150 13.49 0.66 -12.71
CA LEU A 150 14.18 0.98 -11.45
C LEU A 150 15.42 0.11 -11.25
N GLU A 151 15.33 -1.20 -11.47
CA GLU A 151 16.43 -2.14 -11.23
C GLU A 151 17.64 -1.91 -12.18
N GLN A 152 17.44 -1.23 -13.31
CA GLN A 152 18.47 -0.94 -14.33
C GLN A 152 19.25 0.33 -14.04
N GLN A 153 18.89 1.09 -13.02
CA GLN A 153 19.54 2.37 -12.73
C GLN A 153 20.90 2.18 -12.05
N ASP A 154 21.91 2.91 -12.47
CA ASP A 154 23.28 2.83 -11.95
C ASP A 154 23.38 3.08 -10.42
N TRP A 155 22.44 3.84 -9.87
CA TRP A 155 22.34 4.17 -8.44
C TRP A 155 21.51 3.14 -7.65
N VAL A 156 21.10 2.02 -8.26
CA VAL A 156 20.36 0.92 -7.64
C VAL A 156 21.23 -0.33 -7.55
N ASP A 157 21.23 -0.95 -6.37
CA ASP A 157 21.70 -2.33 -6.23
C ASP A 157 20.58 -3.28 -6.66
N SER A 158 20.66 -3.77 -7.89
CA SER A 158 19.63 -4.62 -8.51
C SER A 158 19.35 -5.93 -7.75
N LYS A 159 20.22 -6.32 -6.82
CA LYS A 159 20.02 -7.49 -5.96
C LYS A 159 19.16 -7.17 -4.72
N ARG A 160 18.81 -5.92 -4.49
CA ARG A 160 18.10 -5.43 -3.31
C ARG A 160 16.97 -4.47 -3.68
N VAL A 161 16.14 -4.88 -4.64
CA VAL A 161 14.97 -4.11 -5.08
C VAL A 161 13.71 -4.78 -4.56
N GLY A 162 12.83 -3.98 -3.98
CA GLY A 162 11.50 -4.40 -3.55
C GLY A 162 10.41 -3.53 -4.14
N ILE A 163 9.19 -3.93 -3.89
CA ILE A 163 7.98 -3.21 -4.28
C ILE A 163 7.11 -3.03 -3.04
N GLY A 164 6.28 -2.01 -3.01
CA GLY A 164 5.32 -1.82 -1.93
C GLY A 164 4.22 -0.86 -2.30
N GLY A 165 3.21 -0.79 -1.44
CA GLY A 165 2.09 0.10 -1.69
C GLY A 165 1.15 0.21 -0.50
N PHE A 166 0.12 1.01 -0.70
CA PHE A 166 -0.89 1.31 0.31
C PHE A 166 -2.27 0.99 -0.26
N CYS A 167 -3.15 0.40 0.56
CA CYS A 167 -4.52 0.05 0.18
C CYS A 167 -4.54 -0.77 -1.13
N VAL A 168 -5.30 -0.37 -2.14
CA VAL A 168 -5.32 -0.99 -3.47
C VAL A 168 -3.92 -1.06 -4.11
N GLY A 169 -3.08 -0.06 -3.90
CA GLY A 169 -1.70 -0.05 -4.40
C GLY A 169 -0.84 -1.15 -3.78
N ALA A 170 -1.12 -1.56 -2.52
CA ALA A 170 -0.48 -2.70 -1.88
C ALA A 170 -0.88 -4.02 -2.54
N SER A 171 -2.15 -4.19 -2.85
CA SER A 171 -2.68 -5.38 -3.54
C SER A 171 -2.13 -5.49 -4.96
N PHE A 172 -2.07 -4.39 -5.70
CA PHE A 172 -1.45 -4.33 -7.03
C PHE A 172 0.05 -4.65 -6.97
N SER A 173 0.75 -4.18 -5.93
CA SER A 173 2.16 -4.52 -5.70
C SER A 173 2.36 -6.02 -5.47
N LEU A 174 1.43 -6.69 -4.77
CA LEU A 174 1.44 -8.14 -4.58
C LEU A 174 1.26 -8.88 -5.91
N VAL A 175 0.25 -8.48 -6.71
CA VAL A 175 0.01 -9.08 -8.03
C VAL A 175 1.18 -8.84 -8.98
N ALA A 176 1.72 -7.62 -9.04
CA ALA A 176 2.90 -7.30 -9.85
C ALA A 176 4.12 -8.12 -9.43
N ALA A 177 4.33 -8.35 -8.12
CA ALA A 177 5.44 -9.17 -7.62
C ALA A 177 5.34 -10.65 -7.99
N ALA A 178 4.18 -11.14 -8.36
CA ALA A 178 3.95 -12.49 -8.87
C ALA A 178 4.24 -12.62 -10.37
N ASP A 179 4.34 -11.50 -11.11
CA ASP A 179 4.56 -11.54 -12.56
C ASP A 179 5.89 -12.23 -12.91
N PRO A 180 5.88 -13.24 -13.80
CA PRO A 180 7.08 -14.02 -14.14
C PRO A 180 8.23 -13.18 -14.70
N ARG A 181 7.95 -11.98 -15.23
CA ARG A 181 8.97 -11.05 -15.73
C ARG A 181 9.86 -10.48 -14.62
N ILE A 182 9.38 -10.44 -13.36
CA ILE A 182 10.11 -9.83 -12.24
C ILE A 182 10.14 -10.68 -10.96
N SER A 183 9.27 -11.69 -10.79
CA SER A 183 9.05 -12.41 -9.53
C SER A 183 10.33 -13.00 -8.90
N ASP A 184 11.30 -13.44 -9.71
CA ASP A 184 12.59 -13.95 -9.20
C ASP A 184 13.52 -12.84 -8.69
N ARG A 185 13.25 -11.56 -9.02
CA ARG A 185 14.10 -10.41 -8.71
C ARG A 185 13.54 -9.51 -7.63
N VAL A 186 12.21 -9.55 -7.39
CA VAL A 186 11.61 -8.85 -6.27
C VAL A 186 12.07 -9.48 -4.96
N ARG A 187 12.74 -8.71 -4.10
CA ARG A 187 13.31 -9.22 -2.85
C ARG A 187 12.33 -9.16 -1.69
N PHE A 188 11.52 -8.13 -1.66
CA PHE A 188 10.50 -7.96 -0.62
C PHE A 188 9.30 -7.21 -1.18
N VAL A 189 8.14 -7.47 -0.61
CA VAL A 189 6.93 -6.66 -0.79
C VAL A 189 6.52 -6.07 0.55
N ASN A 190 6.36 -4.75 0.60
CA ASN A 190 5.78 -4.04 1.73
C ASN A 190 4.33 -3.68 1.41
N ALA A 191 3.39 -4.38 2.00
CA ALA A 191 1.96 -4.18 1.77
C ALA A 191 1.30 -3.53 3.01
N PHE A 192 0.82 -2.30 2.85
CA PHE A 192 0.11 -1.55 3.89
C PHE A 192 -1.39 -1.57 3.60
N GLY A 193 -2.16 -2.27 4.43
CA GLY A 193 -3.61 -2.38 4.28
C GLY A 193 -4.08 -3.00 2.96
N PRO A 194 -3.47 -4.09 2.44
CA PRO A 194 -3.91 -4.70 1.21
C PRO A 194 -5.26 -5.40 1.40
N TYR A 195 -6.07 -5.44 0.35
CA TYR A 195 -7.09 -6.48 0.22
C TYR A 195 -6.46 -7.78 -0.30
N PHE A 196 -7.12 -8.89 -0.04
CA PHE A 196 -6.71 -10.21 -0.49
C PHE A 196 -7.47 -10.64 -1.74
N ASP A 197 -8.77 -10.33 -1.78
CA ASP A 197 -9.66 -10.69 -2.86
C ASP A 197 -10.63 -9.53 -3.16
N ALA A 198 -10.66 -9.07 -4.42
CA ALA A 198 -11.43 -7.89 -4.81
C ALA A 198 -12.96 -8.13 -4.83
N GLU A 199 -13.40 -9.34 -5.20
CA GLU A 199 -14.82 -9.73 -5.10
C GLU A 199 -15.26 -9.71 -3.64
N ASP A 200 -14.51 -10.35 -2.75
CA ASP A 200 -14.81 -10.38 -1.32
C ASP A 200 -14.84 -8.98 -0.71
N LEU A 201 -13.91 -8.10 -1.11
CA LEU A 201 -13.91 -6.72 -0.66
C LEU A 201 -15.15 -5.97 -1.14
N LEU A 202 -15.53 -6.10 -2.42
CA LEU A 202 -16.76 -5.51 -2.96
C LEU A 202 -17.97 -5.99 -2.16
N LEU A 203 -18.10 -7.31 -1.92
CA LEU A 203 -19.19 -7.86 -1.13
C LEU A 203 -19.21 -7.32 0.31
N GLN A 204 -18.07 -7.09 0.92
CA GLN A 204 -17.97 -6.46 2.25
C GLN A 204 -18.39 -4.98 2.21
N VAL A 205 -18.02 -4.24 1.18
CA VAL A 205 -18.41 -2.83 0.98
C VAL A 205 -19.92 -2.72 0.83
N VAL A 206 -20.54 -3.46 -0.11
CA VAL A 206 -21.99 -3.35 -0.39
C VAL A 206 -22.87 -3.91 0.73
N THR A 207 -22.34 -4.81 1.55
CA THR A 207 -23.05 -5.33 2.74
C THR A 207 -22.76 -4.59 4.03
N ARG A 208 -21.89 -3.55 4.00
CA ARG A 208 -21.44 -2.79 5.19
C ARG A 208 -21.00 -3.71 6.32
N SER A 209 -20.26 -4.77 5.96
CA SER A 209 -19.85 -5.77 6.94
C SER A 209 -18.56 -6.47 6.50
N ARG A 210 -17.71 -6.77 7.45
CA ARG A 210 -16.52 -7.60 7.25
C ARG A 210 -16.80 -9.05 7.62
N LEU A 211 -16.24 -9.98 6.87
CA LEU A 211 -16.35 -11.42 7.09
C LEU A 211 -14.96 -12.01 7.36
N TYR A 212 -14.82 -12.68 8.50
CA TYR A 212 -13.59 -13.40 8.83
C TYR A 212 -13.91 -14.70 9.58
N GLN A 213 -13.37 -15.83 9.10
CA GLN A 213 -13.58 -17.17 9.67
C GLN A 213 -15.07 -17.51 9.92
N GLY A 214 -15.93 -17.14 8.97
CA GLY A 214 -17.37 -17.37 9.06
C GLY A 214 -18.13 -16.43 10.00
N VAL A 215 -17.42 -15.53 10.71
CA VAL A 215 -18.04 -14.53 11.60
C VAL A 215 -18.18 -13.22 10.84
N ARG A 216 -19.41 -12.70 10.79
CA ARG A 216 -19.72 -11.41 10.19
C ARG A 216 -19.90 -10.36 11.25
N THR A 217 -19.20 -9.22 11.09
CA THR A 217 -19.32 -8.08 11.99
C THR A 217 -19.62 -6.81 11.18
N PRO A 218 -20.40 -5.86 11.75
CA PRO A 218 -20.61 -4.56 11.11
C PRO A 218 -19.28 -3.88 10.79
N TRP A 219 -19.24 -3.23 9.64
CA TRP A 219 -18.12 -2.42 9.20
C TRP A 219 -18.65 -1.22 8.42
N GLN A 220 -18.07 -0.05 8.67
CA GLN A 220 -18.43 1.15 7.96
C GLN A 220 -17.27 1.52 7.02
N PRO A 221 -17.43 1.32 5.70
CA PRO A 221 -16.43 1.76 4.73
C PRO A 221 -16.25 3.28 4.76
N ASP A 222 -15.02 3.74 4.59
CA ASP A 222 -14.72 5.15 4.35
C ASP A 222 -15.38 5.67 3.07
N SER A 223 -15.55 6.98 2.98
CA SER A 223 -16.15 7.64 1.81
C SER A 223 -15.36 7.40 0.52
N LEU A 224 -14.03 7.37 0.58
CA LEU A 224 -13.18 7.06 -0.56
C LEU A 224 -13.42 5.63 -1.08
N THR A 225 -13.52 4.66 -0.18
CA THR A 225 -13.83 3.27 -0.55
C THR A 225 -15.20 3.17 -1.24
N LEU A 226 -16.20 3.88 -0.71
CA LEU A 226 -17.53 3.92 -1.31
C LEU A 226 -17.51 4.56 -2.69
N GLU A 227 -16.75 5.65 -2.86
CA GLU A 227 -16.59 6.36 -4.13
C GLU A 227 -15.90 5.47 -5.18
N VAL A 228 -14.79 4.82 -4.83
CA VAL A 228 -14.08 3.88 -5.72
C VAL A 228 -15.02 2.78 -6.21
N PHE A 229 -15.71 2.10 -5.32
CA PHE A 229 -16.64 1.04 -5.74
C PHE A 229 -17.89 1.55 -6.44
N ALA A 230 -18.32 2.79 -6.17
CA ALA A 230 -19.39 3.41 -6.94
C ALA A 230 -18.97 3.68 -8.39
N ASN A 231 -17.76 4.22 -8.60
CA ASN A 231 -17.19 4.41 -9.93
C ASN A 231 -17.15 3.07 -10.71
N GLU A 232 -16.50 2.06 -10.11
CA GLU A 232 -16.36 0.74 -10.75
C GLU A 232 -17.71 0.10 -11.13
N LEU A 233 -18.70 0.17 -10.25
CA LEU A 233 -20.01 -0.40 -10.49
C LEU A 233 -20.81 0.41 -11.54
N ILE A 234 -20.73 1.75 -11.50
CA ILE A 234 -21.43 2.61 -12.47
C ILE A 234 -20.88 2.41 -13.88
N GLU A 235 -19.57 2.17 -14.04
CA GLU A 235 -18.95 1.86 -15.34
C GLU A 235 -19.47 0.57 -15.97
N THR A 236 -20.09 -0.32 -15.21
CA THR A 236 -20.73 -1.53 -15.76
C THR A 236 -22.08 -1.25 -16.43
N VAL A 237 -22.62 -0.04 -16.31
CA VAL A 237 -23.91 0.36 -16.88
C VAL A 237 -23.71 1.00 -18.25
N GLU A 238 -24.45 0.55 -19.27
CA GLU A 238 -24.34 1.09 -20.63
C GLU A 238 -25.29 2.29 -20.88
N ASP A 239 -26.40 2.36 -20.17
CA ASP A 239 -27.41 3.42 -20.38
C ASP A 239 -26.98 4.74 -19.78
N MET A 240 -26.82 5.74 -20.65
CA MET A 240 -26.33 7.06 -20.26
C MET A 240 -27.22 7.81 -19.26
N ALA A 241 -28.55 7.57 -19.28
CA ALA A 241 -29.46 8.21 -18.34
C ALA A 241 -29.34 7.57 -16.94
N ASP A 242 -29.15 6.25 -16.89
CA ASP A 242 -28.89 5.54 -15.64
C ASP A 242 -27.50 5.91 -15.07
N ILE A 243 -26.46 6.02 -15.92
CA ILE A 243 -25.13 6.51 -15.50
C ILE A 243 -25.24 7.90 -14.87
N ASP A 244 -25.87 8.86 -15.54
CA ASP A 244 -26.05 10.23 -15.02
C ASP A 244 -26.81 10.23 -13.69
N LEU A 245 -27.88 9.44 -13.57
CA LEU A 245 -28.66 9.31 -12.35
C LEU A 245 -27.82 8.74 -11.20
N LEU A 246 -27.11 7.62 -11.43
CA LEU A 246 -26.28 6.96 -10.41
C LEU A 246 -25.11 7.84 -9.98
N THR A 247 -24.44 8.51 -10.93
CA THR A 247 -23.40 9.48 -10.66
C THR A 247 -23.89 10.62 -9.74
N LYS A 248 -25.05 11.20 -10.07
CA LYS A 248 -25.64 12.25 -9.24
C LYS A 248 -26.08 11.78 -7.87
N LYS A 249 -26.48 10.51 -7.75
CA LYS A 249 -26.92 9.93 -6.48
C LYS A 249 -25.75 9.55 -5.57
N TYR A 250 -24.69 8.89 -6.11
CA TYR A 250 -23.65 8.26 -5.30
C TYR A 250 -22.30 8.97 -5.32
N LEU A 251 -21.98 9.73 -6.38
CA LEU A 251 -20.68 10.40 -6.50
C LEU A 251 -20.76 11.88 -6.19
N THR A 252 -21.73 12.62 -6.76
CA THR A 252 -21.81 14.08 -6.54
C THR A 252 -22.79 14.47 -5.43
N GLY A 253 -23.72 13.58 -5.06
CA GLY A 253 -24.74 13.85 -4.04
C GLY A 253 -25.79 14.89 -4.45
N GLU A 254 -25.90 15.20 -5.74
CA GLU A 254 -26.88 16.14 -6.28
C GLU A 254 -28.33 15.61 -6.23
N LEU A 255 -28.49 14.29 -6.26
CA LEU A 255 -29.78 13.62 -6.14
C LEU A 255 -29.80 12.74 -4.87
N ARG A 256 -30.94 12.70 -4.20
CA ARG A 256 -31.16 11.77 -3.07
C ARG A 256 -32.00 10.57 -3.47
N ASP A 257 -32.93 10.76 -4.40
CA ASP A 257 -33.90 9.79 -4.86
C ASP A 257 -33.82 9.69 -6.38
N GLY A 258 -34.17 8.53 -6.89
CA GLY A 258 -34.22 8.22 -8.32
C GLY A 258 -34.08 6.74 -8.51
N ARG A 259 -34.71 6.20 -9.55
CA ARG A 259 -34.64 4.78 -9.87
C ARG A 259 -34.16 4.60 -11.31
N PRO A 260 -33.07 3.85 -11.52
CA PRO A 260 -32.60 3.52 -12.86
C PRO A 260 -33.66 2.77 -13.65
N ALA A 261 -33.68 2.98 -14.96
CA ALA A 261 -34.66 2.39 -15.86
C ALA A 261 -34.28 0.95 -16.27
N THR A 262 -32.98 0.69 -16.45
CA THR A 262 -32.49 -0.62 -16.92
C THR A 262 -32.29 -1.60 -15.76
N SER A 263 -32.23 -2.89 -16.06
CA SER A 263 -31.93 -3.93 -15.09
C SER A 263 -30.50 -3.80 -14.55
N ALA A 264 -29.54 -3.42 -15.39
CA ALA A 264 -28.15 -3.19 -15.00
C ALA A 264 -28.06 -2.01 -14.01
N GLY A 265 -28.65 -0.87 -14.36
CA GLY A 265 -28.70 0.29 -13.46
C GLY A 265 -29.38 -0.03 -12.13
N GLN A 266 -30.47 -0.79 -12.13
CA GLN A 266 -31.16 -1.23 -10.91
C GLN A 266 -30.30 -2.18 -10.06
N THR A 267 -29.51 -3.07 -10.67
CA THR A 267 -28.56 -3.92 -9.96
C THR A 267 -27.51 -3.09 -9.25
N VAL A 268 -26.90 -2.13 -9.95
CA VAL A 268 -25.90 -1.22 -9.39
C VAL A 268 -26.48 -0.35 -8.27
N ASP A 269 -27.66 0.23 -8.49
CA ASP A 269 -28.36 1.02 -7.47
C ASP A 269 -28.59 0.22 -6.17
N ARG A 270 -29.08 -1.02 -6.30
CA ARG A 270 -29.28 -1.92 -5.16
C ARG A 270 -27.98 -2.23 -4.40
N LEU A 271 -26.90 -2.54 -5.13
CA LEU A 271 -25.58 -2.80 -4.51
C LEU A 271 -25.09 -1.58 -3.72
N LEU A 272 -25.17 -0.38 -4.31
CA LEU A 272 -24.70 0.85 -3.70
C LEU A 272 -25.56 1.32 -2.52
N GLU A 273 -26.88 1.08 -2.54
CA GLU A 273 -27.75 1.33 -1.37
C GLU A 273 -27.35 0.51 -0.14
N GLY A 274 -26.75 -0.65 -0.35
CA GLY A 274 -26.42 -1.60 0.70
C GLY A 274 -27.46 -2.73 0.82
N VAL A 275 -26.99 -3.96 0.85
CA VAL A 275 -27.81 -5.17 0.78
C VAL A 275 -27.36 -6.26 1.75
N SER A 276 -28.18 -7.29 1.94
CA SER A 276 -27.77 -8.50 2.66
C SER A 276 -26.78 -9.32 1.83
N LEU A 277 -25.96 -10.17 2.51
CA LEU A 277 -24.97 -11.00 1.80
C LEU A 277 -25.58 -11.90 0.72
N GLY A 278 -26.69 -12.56 1.04
CA GLY A 278 -27.33 -13.46 0.09
C GLY A 278 -27.83 -12.74 -1.16
N GLU A 279 -28.30 -11.50 -1.00
CA GLU A 279 -28.70 -10.63 -2.09
C GLU A 279 -27.47 -10.11 -2.85
N ALA A 280 -26.42 -9.66 -2.16
CA ALA A 280 -25.21 -9.14 -2.77
C ALA A 280 -24.54 -10.15 -3.72
N ALA A 281 -24.38 -11.39 -3.29
CA ALA A 281 -23.80 -12.45 -4.12
C ALA A 281 -24.65 -12.72 -5.38
N GLY A 282 -25.99 -12.72 -5.24
CA GLY A 282 -26.90 -12.87 -6.38
C GLY A 282 -26.80 -11.71 -7.37
N LEU A 283 -26.74 -10.48 -6.89
CA LEU A 283 -26.59 -9.29 -7.73
C LEU A 283 -25.19 -9.24 -8.40
N TYR A 284 -24.11 -9.55 -7.66
CA TYR A 284 -22.76 -9.64 -8.20
C TYR A 284 -22.68 -10.64 -9.38
N ALA A 285 -23.32 -11.80 -9.25
CA ALA A 285 -23.34 -12.79 -10.31
C ALA A 285 -24.05 -12.32 -11.60
N THR A 286 -24.85 -11.23 -11.54
CA THR A 286 -25.50 -10.62 -12.71
C THR A 286 -24.70 -9.49 -13.35
N LEU A 287 -23.59 -9.04 -12.72
CA LEU A 287 -22.70 -8.06 -13.32
C LEU A 287 -21.99 -8.64 -14.57
N PRO A 288 -21.53 -7.80 -15.51
CA PRO A 288 -20.83 -8.26 -16.70
C PRO A 288 -19.67 -9.21 -16.38
N GLU A 289 -19.44 -10.19 -17.25
CA GLU A 289 -18.36 -11.18 -17.07
C GLU A 289 -16.99 -10.51 -17.06
N GLU A 290 -16.79 -9.54 -17.95
CA GLU A 290 -15.57 -8.75 -18.04
C GLU A 290 -15.24 -8.03 -16.73
N PHE A 291 -16.25 -7.50 -16.04
CA PHE A 291 -16.06 -6.87 -14.74
C PHE A 291 -15.60 -7.89 -13.68
N ARG A 292 -16.25 -9.06 -13.64
CA ARG A 292 -15.90 -10.12 -12.68
C ARG A 292 -14.51 -10.69 -12.94
N GLU A 293 -14.13 -10.86 -14.22
CA GLU A 293 -12.78 -11.25 -14.61
C GLU A 293 -11.74 -10.18 -14.24
N ALA A 294 -12.06 -8.89 -14.37
CA ALA A 294 -11.20 -7.81 -13.92
C ALA A 294 -10.99 -7.84 -12.39
N MET A 295 -12.05 -8.11 -11.60
CA MET A 295 -11.90 -8.30 -10.15
C MET A 295 -10.97 -9.47 -9.81
N ASP A 296 -11.08 -10.59 -10.53
CA ASP A 296 -10.16 -11.74 -10.37
C ASP A 296 -8.71 -11.36 -10.69
N GLN A 297 -8.47 -10.64 -11.79
CA GLN A 297 -7.14 -10.25 -12.25
C GLN A 297 -6.39 -9.35 -11.25
N ILE A 298 -7.11 -8.51 -10.52
CA ILE A 298 -6.51 -7.62 -9.52
C ILE A 298 -6.46 -8.24 -8.11
N SER A 299 -6.90 -9.49 -7.93
CA SER A 299 -6.98 -10.17 -6.62
C SER A 299 -5.71 -10.92 -6.28
N PRO A 300 -4.94 -10.52 -5.25
CA PRO A 300 -3.76 -11.26 -4.79
C PRO A 300 -4.03 -12.74 -4.48
N SER A 301 -5.26 -13.10 -4.09
CA SER A 301 -5.68 -14.48 -3.83
C SER A 301 -5.40 -15.45 -4.98
N ARG A 302 -5.34 -14.95 -6.21
CA ARG A 302 -5.08 -15.73 -7.42
C ARG A 302 -3.59 -15.98 -7.69
N TYR A 303 -2.70 -15.26 -6.98
CA TYR A 303 -1.27 -15.21 -7.29
C TYR A 303 -0.35 -15.58 -6.12
N VAL A 304 -0.90 -15.99 -4.98
CA VAL A 304 -0.12 -16.27 -3.75
C VAL A 304 1.02 -17.26 -3.96
N ASP A 305 0.82 -18.26 -4.81
CA ASP A 305 1.81 -19.30 -5.10
C ASP A 305 2.97 -18.80 -5.99
N ASP A 306 2.75 -17.71 -6.74
CA ASP A 306 3.72 -17.12 -7.65
C ASP A 306 4.55 -16.01 -7.01
N ILE A 307 4.14 -15.50 -5.85
CA ILE A 307 4.88 -14.48 -5.09
C ILE A 307 6.07 -15.16 -4.41
N LYS A 308 7.30 -14.83 -4.84
CA LYS A 308 8.55 -15.40 -4.30
C LYS A 308 9.25 -14.50 -3.28
N ALA A 309 8.85 -13.23 -3.23
CA ALA A 309 9.43 -12.22 -2.37
C ALA A 309 9.12 -12.44 -0.88
N GLU A 310 10.00 -11.96 0.02
CA GLU A 310 9.67 -11.80 1.44
C GLU A 310 8.53 -10.80 1.59
N LEU A 311 7.53 -11.12 2.42
CA LEU A 311 6.34 -10.30 2.61
C LEU A 311 6.34 -9.63 3.99
N LEU A 312 6.12 -8.32 3.99
CA LEU A 312 5.89 -7.50 5.16
C LEU A 312 4.52 -6.85 5.01
N VAL A 313 3.53 -7.38 5.73
CA VAL A 313 2.15 -6.90 5.70
C VAL A 313 1.84 -6.16 6.99
N LEU A 314 1.42 -4.91 6.87
CA LEU A 314 0.96 -4.10 7.99
C LEU A 314 -0.48 -3.67 7.74
N HIS A 315 -1.33 -3.75 8.77
CA HIS A 315 -2.72 -3.35 8.67
C HIS A 315 -3.21 -2.73 9.98
N ALA A 316 -3.91 -1.61 9.92
CA ALA A 316 -4.59 -1.07 11.07
C ALA A 316 -5.82 -1.95 11.40
N ARG A 317 -6.03 -2.25 12.70
CA ARG A 317 -7.15 -3.12 13.11
C ARG A 317 -8.51 -2.57 12.71
N ASP A 318 -8.67 -1.27 12.87
CA ASP A 318 -9.92 -0.55 12.65
C ASP A 318 -9.89 0.24 11.32
N ASP A 319 -9.22 -0.34 10.31
CA ASP A 319 -9.14 0.26 8.98
C ASP A 319 -10.54 0.35 8.35
N GLU A 320 -10.88 1.55 7.89
CA GLU A 320 -12.16 1.88 7.25
C GLU A 320 -12.04 1.87 5.71
N LEU A 321 -10.80 1.84 5.16
CA LEU A 321 -10.57 1.72 3.72
C LEU A 321 -10.65 0.27 3.26
N VAL A 322 -9.92 -0.63 3.96
CA VAL A 322 -9.91 -2.07 3.70
C VAL A 322 -9.99 -2.81 5.02
N PRO A 323 -10.90 -3.78 5.21
CA PRO A 323 -10.98 -4.54 6.45
C PRO A 323 -9.68 -5.31 6.75
N SER A 324 -9.16 -5.23 7.97
CA SER A 324 -7.95 -5.97 8.38
C SER A 324 -8.09 -7.50 8.23
N ALA A 325 -9.31 -8.00 8.12
CA ALA A 325 -9.62 -9.39 7.78
C ALA A 325 -8.98 -9.83 6.44
N GLU A 326 -8.84 -8.91 5.49
CA GLU A 326 -8.21 -9.18 4.20
C GLU A 326 -6.73 -9.56 4.38
N SER A 327 -5.97 -8.78 5.14
CA SER A 327 -4.57 -9.11 5.44
C SER A 327 -4.40 -10.36 6.29
N ARG A 328 -5.37 -10.66 7.18
CA ARG A 328 -5.36 -11.93 7.93
C ARG A 328 -5.51 -13.11 6.99
N ARG A 329 -6.45 -13.04 6.02
CA ARG A 329 -6.64 -14.08 4.99
C ARG A 329 -5.41 -14.24 4.10
N LEU A 330 -4.78 -13.15 3.67
CA LEU A 330 -3.50 -13.18 2.95
C LEU A 330 -2.43 -13.91 3.77
N SER A 331 -2.27 -13.56 5.04
CA SER A 331 -1.30 -14.20 5.95
C SER A 331 -1.61 -15.68 6.18
N GLU A 332 -2.87 -16.06 6.29
CA GLU A 332 -3.31 -17.46 6.43
C GLU A 332 -3.03 -18.27 5.16
N ALA A 333 -3.31 -17.71 3.98
CA ALA A 333 -3.04 -18.35 2.69
C ALA A 333 -1.55 -18.63 2.46
N MET A 334 -0.67 -17.88 3.12
CA MET A 334 0.79 -18.00 3.01
C MET A 334 1.45 -18.49 4.30
N ALA A 335 0.70 -19.11 5.21
CA ALA A 335 1.17 -19.50 6.54
C ALA A 335 2.31 -20.54 6.53
N ASP A 336 2.39 -21.36 5.50
CA ASP A 336 3.44 -22.37 5.34
C ASP A 336 4.80 -21.77 4.95
N ARG A 337 4.84 -20.47 4.64
CA ARG A 337 6.05 -19.72 4.30
C ARG A 337 6.67 -19.07 5.54
N GLY A 338 7.97 -19.27 5.74
CA GLY A 338 8.71 -18.68 6.85
C GLY A 338 9.12 -17.21 6.65
N ASP A 339 8.87 -16.62 5.49
CA ASP A 339 9.28 -15.29 5.06
C ASP A 339 8.10 -14.30 4.93
N VAL A 340 6.96 -14.62 5.51
CA VAL A 340 5.78 -13.75 5.62
C VAL A 340 5.66 -13.21 7.04
N ARG A 341 5.57 -11.89 7.18
CA ARG A 341 5.40 -11.21 8.46
C ARG A 341 4.17 -10.31 8.40
N TYR A 342 3.17 -10.65 9.17
CA TYR A 342 1.98 -9.83 9.38
C TYR A 342 2.04 -9.10 10.69
N THR A 343 1.75 -7.81 10.68
CA THR A 343 1.64 -6.96 11.88
C THR A 343 0.34 -6.17 11.83
N GLU A 344 -0.49 -6.38 12.84
CA GLU A 344 -1.72 -5.61 13.02
C GLU A 344 -1.47 -4.47 14.00
N LEU A 345 -1.72 -3.24 13.56
CA LEU A 345 -1.59 -2.02 14.37
C LEU A 345 -2.89 -1.76 15.12
N LEU A 346 -2.76 -1.29 16.38
CA LEU A 346 -3.87 -0.98 17.29
C LEU A 346 -4.22 0.49 17.22
#